data_20063b36147b89e0b71616692f3fe6c3
#
_entry.id   20063b36147b89e0b71616692f3fe6c3
#
_cell.length_a   1.000
_cell.length_b   1.000
_cell.length_c   1.000
_cell.angle_alpha   90.00
_cell.angle_beta   90.00
_cell.angle_gamma   90.00
#
_symmetry.space_group_name_H-M   'P 1'
#
loop_
_entity.id
_entity.type
_entity.pdbx_description
1 polymer ?
#
loop_
_entity_poly.entity_id
_entity_poly.type
_entity_poly.pdbx_seq_one_letter_code
_entity_poly.pdbx_strand_id
1 'polypeptide(L)'
;MASELYDSFIADYYDESPVVSGRLQDVAFYRDAVREFGDPVLELGCGTGRITIALSEAGKRITGLDLSERMLERAAKKRAALRVEARERLHLIQGDMARFDLGETFRLVIIPFRPFQHLLEVRQQVDCLDCVRKHLAPGGRLILDVFQTDAERMHDPVHMREMLVTEYKTADGRQVRITERVVAFHRAEQRNDVEMIFSIRHPDGRQEKLVFAWTLRYFFRYEIEHLLARCGFRVAALYGNFDRTPIRDDSPEMIFVAEGR
;
A
#
# COMPACT_ATOMS: atom_id res chain seq x y z
N MET A 1 -7.20 -11.42 15.38
CA MET A 1 -5.85 -11.76 15.94
C MET A 1 -4.70 -11.23 15.07
N ALA A 2 -4.60 -11.50 13.76
CA ALA A 2 -3.55 -10.89 12.93
C ALA A 2 -3.71 -9.36 12.78
N SER A 3 -4.92 -8.83 12.68
CA SER A 3 -5.21 -7.41 12.60
C SER A 3 -4.84 -6.62 13.87
N GLU A 4 -5.02 -7.19 15.05
CA GLU A 4 -4.71 -6.51 16.32
C GLU A 4 -3.21 -6.37 16.60
N LEU A 5 -2.39 -7.31 16.13
CA LEU A 5 -0.93 -7.23 16.19
C LEU A 5 -0.37 -6.24 15.14
N TYR A 6 -0.97 -6.19 13.96
CA TYR A 6 -0.69 -5.16 12.95
C TYR A 6 -0.96 -3.77 13.54
N ASP A 7 -2.08 -3.64 14.23
CA ASP A 7 -2.51 -2.38 14.80
C ASP A 7 -1.60 -1.86 15.92
N SER A 8 -1.09 -2.73 16.79
CA SER A 8 -0.43 -2.22 17.98
C SER A 8 1.05 -1.86 17.78
N PHE A 9 1.72 -2.46 16.82
CA PHE A 9 3.18 -2.50 16.84
C PHE A 9 3.86 -1.96 15.58
N ILE A 10 3.39 -2.35 14.39
CA ILE A 10 4.02 -1.92 13.14
C ILE A 10 3.91 -0.42 12.95
N ALA A 11 2.78 0.17 13.32
CA ALA A 11 2.61 1.60 13.26
C ALA A 11 3.76 2.36 13.96
N ASP A 12 4.37 1.82 15.04
CA ASP A 12 5.44 2.47 15.78
C ASP A 12 6.80 2.48 15.06
N TYR A 13 7.06 1.50 14.22
CA TYR A 13 8.32 1.37 13.49
C TYR A 13 8.18 1.61 11.99
N TYR A 14 6.95 1.68 11.49
CA TYR A 14 6.65 1.76 10.07
C TYR A 14 7.24 3.02 9.43
N ASP A 15 6.99 4.18 10.01
CA ASP A 15 7.42 5.46 9.43
C ASP A 15 8.93 5.69 9.49
N GLU A 16 9.60 5.16 10.53
CA GLU A 16 11.05 5.31 10.71
C GLU A 16 11.84 4.31 9.85
N SER A 17 11.17 3.27 9.33
CA SER A 17 11.82 2.28 8.48
C SER A 17 12.30 2.89 7.17
N PRO A 18 13.59 2.72 6.80
CA PRO A 18 14.12 3.20 5.51
C PRO A 18 13.39 2.61 4.30
N VAL A 19 12.77 1.43 4.44
CA VAL A 19 11.94 0.82 3.39
C VAL A 19 10.72 1.68 3.07
N VAL A 20 10.17 2.37 4.06
CA VAL A 20 8.99 3.24 3.90
C VAL A 20 9.42 4.68 3.66
N SER A 21 10.30 5.23 4.52
CA SER A 21 10.75 6.63 4.44
C SER A 21 11.60 6.92 3.20
N GLY A 22 12.32 5.93 2.69
CA GLY A 22 13.15 6.05 1.48
C GLY A 22 12.39 5.97 0.15
N ARG A 23 11.10 5.63 0.16
CA ARG A 23 10.27 5.55 -1.05
C ARG A 23 9.78 6.92 -1.50
N LEU A 24 10.67 7.76 -2.01
CA LEU A 24 10.32 9.08 -2.52
C LEU A 24 9.82 9.05 -3.97
N GLN A 25 10.17 8.02 -4.73
CA GLN A 25 9.82 7.89 -6.15
C GLN A 25 8.32 7.68 -6.36
N ASP A 26 7.67 6.87 -5.52
CA ASP A 26 6.23 6.67 -5.61
C ASP A 26 5.44 7.92 -5.20
N VAL A 27 5.90 8.69 -4.20
CA VAL A 27 5.30 9.99 -3.84
C VAL A 27 5.34 10.96 -5.02
N ALA A 28 6.48 11.03 -5.73
CA ALA A 28 6.62 11.86 -6.92
C ALA A 28 5.67 11.42 -8.03
N PHE A 29 5.61 10.11 -8.31
CA PHE A 29 4.70 9.52 -9.29
C PHE A 29 3.24 9.88 -9.01
N TYR A 30 2.75 9.70 -7.77
CA TYR A 30 1.37 10.02 -7.41
C TYR A 30 1.08 11.52 -7.42
N ARG A 31 2.05 12.38 -7.08
CA ARG A 31 1.94 13.85 -7.27
C ARG A 31 1.73 14.21 -8.73
N ASP A 32 2.48 13.59 -9.64
CA ASP A 32 2.35 13.83 -11.08
C ASP A 32 1.05 13.25 -11.63
N ALA A 33 0.62 12.08 -11.16
CA ALA A 33 -0.69 11.51 -11.52
C ALA A 33 -1.85 12.44 -11.11
N VAL A 34 -1.79 13.05 -9.93
CA VAL A 34 -2.82 14.01 -9.50
C VAL A 34 -2.79 15.31 -10.31
N ARG A 35 -1.61 15.76 -10.77
CA ARG A 35 -1.53 16.91 -11.70
C ARG A 35 -2.18 16.59 -13.04
N GLU A 36 -2.02 15.36 -13.52
CA GLU A 36 -2.53 14.88 -14.80
C GLU A 36 -4.05 14.61 -14.75
N PHE A 37 -4.52 13.90 -13.73
CA PHE A 37 -5.91 13.41 -13.67
C PHE A 37 -6.82 14.27 -12.78
N GLY A 38 -6.25 15.10 -11.93
CA GLY A 38 -6.99 16.02 -11.05
C GLY A 38 -7.35 15.42 -9.69
N ASP A 39 -8.00 16.26 -8.86
CA ASP A 39 -8.56 15.92 -7.56
C ASP A 39 -10.07 16.21 -7.55
N PRO A 40 -10.87 15.65 -6.63
CA PRO A 40 -10.50 14.94 -5.41
C PRO A 40 -9.91 13.56 -5.65
N VAL A 41 -9.03 13.14 -4.73
CA VAL A 41 -8.34 11.84 -4.73
C VAL A 41 -8.88 10.96 -3.60
N LEU A 42 -9.05 9.67 -3.85
CA LEU A 42 -9.26 8.65 -2.83
C LEU A 42 -8.04 7.73 -2.78
N GLU A 43 -7.45 7.58 -1.61
CA GLU A 43 -6.39 6.59 -1.35
C GLU A 43 -6.97 5.44 -0.52
N LEU A 44 -6.91 4.22 -1.04
CA LEU A 44 -7.32 3.00 -0.35
C LEU A 44 -6.10 2.31 0.25
N GLY A 45 -6.17 1.97 1.55
CA GLY A 45 -5.03 1.48 2.32
C GLY A 45 -4.02 2.59 2.61
N CYS A 46 -4.48 3.76 3.06
CA CYS A 46 -3.62 4.94 3.24
C CYS A 46 -2.60 4.81 4.38
N GLY A 47 -2.76 3.83 5.27
CA GLY A 47 -1.85 3.57 6.37
C GLY A 47 -1.62 4.80 7.26
N THR A 48 -0.36 5.12 7.51
CA THR A 48 0.05 6.30 8.29
C THR A 48 0.00 7.62 7.50
N GLY A 49 -0.57 7.60 6.28
CA GLY A 49 -0.81 8.79 5.47
C GLY A 49 0.38 9.30 4.66
N ARG A 50 1.34 8.46 4.28
CA ARG A 50 2.56 8.89 3.58
C ARG A 50 2.27 9.61 2.25
N ILE A 51 1.42 9.04 1.41
CA ILE A 51 1.00 9.65 0.14
C ILE A 51 -0.09 10.71 0.40
N THR A 52 -1.08 10.39 1.22
CA THR A 52 -2.20 11.26 1.57
C THR A 52 -1.74 12.63 2.07
N ILE A 53 -0.77 12.68 2.99
CA ILE A 53 -0.20 13.90 3.54
C ILE A 53 0.55 14.67 2.46
N ALA A 54 1.41 13.99 1.69
CA ALA A 54 2.19 14.63 0.63
C ALA A 54 1.32 15.26 -0.45
N LEU A 55 0.17 14.68 -0.76
CA LEU A 55 -0.79 15.24 -1.72
C LEU A 55 -1.55 16.43 -1.14
N SER A 56 -1.95 16.37 0.14
CA SER A 56 -2.63 17.50 0.80
C SER A 56 -1.73 18.73 0.92
N GLU A 57 -0.44 18.54 1.23
CA GLU A 57 0.58 19.60 1.24
C GLU A 57 0.82 20.19 -0.15
N ALA A 58 0.66 19.37 -1.20
CA ALA A 58 0.68 19.83 -2.60
C ALA A 58 -0.61 20.55 -3.03
N GLY A 59 -1.52 20.83 -2.08
CA GLY A 59 -2.75 21.60 -2.31
C GLY A 59 -3.91 20.77 -2.86
N LYS A 60 -3.86 19.44 -2.78
CA LYS A 60 -4.88 18.55 -3.35
C LYS A 60 -5.91 18.12 -2.30
N ARG A 61 -7.18 18.01 -2.71
CA ARG A 61 -8.21 17.37 -1.89
C ARG A 61 -8.04 15.88 -1.93
N ILE A 62 -7.88 15.25 -0.76
CA ILE A 62 -7.67 13.82 -0.66
C ILE A 62 -8.40 13.21 0.54
N THR A 63 -9.00 12.07 0.31
CA THR A 63 -9.56 11.19 1.32
C THR A 63 -8.72 9.92 1.40
N GLY A 64 -8.20 9.62 2.59
CA GLY A 64 -7.51 8.37 2.89
C GLY A 64 -8.43 7.42 3.63
N LEU A 65 -8.57 6.20 3.13
CA LEU A 65 -9.32 5.12 3.77
C LEU A 65 -8.35 4.02 4.17
N ASP A 66 -8.44 3.56 5.42
CA ASP A 66 -7.68 2.42 5.93
C ASP A 66 -8.51 1.60 6.91
N LEU A 67 -8.24 0.30 6.96
CA LEU A 67 -8.92 -0.61 7.88
C LEU A 67 -8.41 -0.45 9.31
N SER A 68 -7.11 -0.12 9.47
CA SER A 68 -6.41 -0.06 10.75
C SER A 68 -6.64 1.27 11.44
N GLU A 69 -7.33 1.24 12.59
CA GLU A 69 -7.54 2.41 13.45
C GLU A 69 -6.21 3.02 13.89
N ARG A 70 -5.21 2.20 14.26
CA ARG A 70 -3.90 2.69 14.72
C ARG A 70 -3.07 3.35 13.62
N MET A 71 -3.14 2.84 12.40
CA MET A 71 -2.53 3.52 11.26
C MET A 71 -3.15 4.91 11.08
N LEU A 72 -4.48 4.98 11.15
CA LEU A 72 -5.22 6.24 11.06
C LEU A 72 -4.94 7.20 12.22
N GLU A 73 -4.77 6.71 13.44
CA GLU A 73 -4.34 7.54 14.58
C GLU A 73 -2.99 8.23 14.31
N ARG A 74 -2.03 7.51 13.70
CA ARG A 74 -0.75 8.10 13.31
C ARG A 74 -0.90 9.10 12.17
N ALA A 75 -1.68 8.76 11.16
CA ALA A 75 -2.00 9.68 10.09
C ALA A 75 -2.67 10.96 10.64
N ALA A 76 -3.60 10.82 11.60
CA ALA A 76 -4.27 11.94 12.25
C ALA A 76 -3.31 12.81 13.07
N LYS A 77 -2.34 12.22 13.79
CA LYS A 77 -1.28 12.97 14.49
C LYS A 77 -0.44 13.78 13.51
N LYS A 78 -0.01 13.18 12.40
CA LYS A 78 0.73 13.89 11.34
C LYS A 78 -0.12 14.99 10.70
N ARG A 79 -1.40 14.70 10.40
CA ARG A 79 -2.35 15.69 9.89
C ARG A 79 -2.50 16.89 10.80
N ALA A 80 -2.55 16.68 12.13
CA ALA A 80 -2.68 17.77 13.10
C ALA A 80 -1.49 18.74 13.08
N ALA A 81 -0.31 18.28 12.69
CA ALA A 81 0.90 19.10 12.55
C ALA A 81 0.99 19.87 11.21
N LEU A 82 0.09 19.61 10.26
CA LEU A 82 0.06 20.31 8.98
C LEU A 82 -0.42 21.75 9.12
N ARG A 83 -0.08 22.58 8.12
CA ARG A 83 -0.70 23.90 7.96
C ARG A 83 -2.21 23.76 7.79
N VAL A 84 -2.97 24.76 8.21
CA VAL A 84 -4.44 24.74 8.22
C VAL A 84 -5.00 24.36 6.86
N GLU A 85 -4.49 24.96 5.78
CA GLU A 85 -4.97 24.73 4.42
C GLU A 85 -4.77 23.27 3.96
N ALA A 86 -3.65 22.64 4.29
CA ALA A 86 -3.40 21.24 3.97
C ALA A 86 -4.28 20.32 4.83
N ARG A 87 -4.40 20.63 6.12
CA ARG A 87 -5.22 19.86 7.05
C ARG A 87 -6.70 19.83 6.66
N GLU A 88 -7.26 20.92 6.13
CA GLU A 88 -8.64 21.02 5.68
C GLU A 88 -8.91 20.23 4.42
N ARG A 89 -7.89 19.99 3.58
CA ARG A 89 -7.99 19.21 2.34
C ARG A 89 -7.87 17.70 2.54
N LEU A 90 -7.49 17.27 3.74
CA LEU A 90 -7.22 15.89 4.07
C LEU A 90 -8.31 15.31 4.96
N HIS A 91 -9.00 14.29 4.49
CA HIS A 91 -9.96 13.50 5.25
C HIS A 91 -9.41 12.09 5.48
N LEU A 92 -9.62 11.55 6.69
CA LEU A 92 -9.21 10.19 7.05
C LEU A 92 -10.46 9.43 7.50
N ILE A 93 -10.67 8.25 6.95
CA ILE A 93 -11.85 7.43 7.18
C ILE A 93 -11.41 6.01 7.49
N GLN A 94 -11.92 5.43 8.59
CA GLN A 94 -11.77 4.01 8.85
C GLN A 94 -12.76 3.22 8.00
N GLY A 95 -12.27 2.23 7.26
CA GLY A 95 -13.13 1.40 6.41
C GLY A 95 -12.38 0.29 5.70
N ASP A 96 -13.16 -0.67 5.21
CA ASP A 96 -12.66 -1.78 4.40
C ASP A 96 -12.71 -1.38 2.92
N MET A 97 -11.57 -1.48 2.22
CA MET A 97 -11.50 -1.16 0.78
C MET A 97 -12.36 -2.08 -0.08
N ALA A 98 -12.72 -3.26 0.41
CA ALA A 98 -13.65 -4.16 -0.28
C ALA A 98 -15.13 -3.79 -0.05
N ARG A 99 -15.41 -2.87 0.89
CA ARG A 99 -16.78 -2.52 1.24
C ARG A 99 -16.88 -1.10 1.81
N PHE A 100 -17.02 -0.12 0.95
CA PHE A 100 -17.20 1.27 1.37
C PHE A 100 -18.25 1.99 0.51
N ASP A 101 -18.84 3.03 1.11
CA ASP A 101 -19.70 4.00 0.40
C ASP A 101 -19.46 5.38 1.05
N LEU A 102 -18.87 6.30 0.31
CA LEU A 102 -18.48 7.62 0.79
C LEU A 102 -19.44 8.74 0.35
N GLY A 103 -20.43 8.40 -0.49
CA GLY A 103 -21.41 9.36 -0.99
C GLY A 103 -20.83 10.46 -1.90
N GLU A 104 -19.58 10.32 -2.33
CA GLU A 104 -18.91 11.27 -3.24
C GLU A 104 -18.11 10.53 -4.32
N THR A 105 -17.72 11.27 -5.36
CA THR A 105 -16.92 10.73 -6.47
C THR A 105 -15.56 11.41 -6.57
N PHE A 106 -14.58 10.67 -7.09
CA PHE A 106 -13.19 11.06 -7.16
C PHE A 106 -12.67 11.08 -8.59
N ARG A 107 -11.83 12.05 -8.92
CA ARG A 107 -11.15 12.11 -10.20
C ARG A 107 -10.06 11.06 -10.32
N LEU A 108 -9.48 10.69 -9.18
CA LEU A 108 -8.43 9.69 -9.09
C LEU A 108 -8.64 8.83 -7.85
N VAL A 109 -8.67 7.51 -8.02
CA VAL A 109 -8.57 6.54 -6.94
C VAL A 109 -7.20 5.87 -7.03
N ILE A 110 -6.48 5.80 -5.92
CA ILE A 110 -5.16 5.19 -5.85
C ILE A 110 -5.13 4.08 -4.79
N ILE A 111 -4.38 3.01 -5.08
CA ILE A 111 -4.14 1.89 -4.16
C ILE A 111 -2.61 1.69 -4.11
N PRO A 112 -1.86 2.58 -3.42
CA PRO A 112 -0.42 2.60 -3.43
C PRO A 112 0.20 1.65 -2.42
N PHE A 113 1.36 1.08 -2.75
CA PHE A 113 2.14 0.24 -1.86
C PHE A 113 1.48 -1.10 -1.53
N ARG A 114 0.76 -1.66 -2.50
CA ARG A 114 0.32 -3.06 -2.56
C ARG A 114 -0.80 -3.50 -1.59
N PRO A 115 -1.66 -2.61 -1.03
CA PRO A 115 -2.72 -3.07 -0.12
C PRO A 115 -3.72 -3.99 -0.82
N PHE A 116 -3.86 -3.89 -2.16
CA PHE A 116 -4.71 -4.79 -2.94
C PHE A 116 -4.30 -6.27 -2.80
N GLN A 117 -3.03 -6.55 -2.51
CA GLN A 117 -2.51 -7.92 -2.30
C GLN A 117 -2.95 -8.54 -0.96
N HIS A 118 -3.56 -7.76 -0.06
CA HIS A 118 -4.20 -8.26 1.16
C HIS A 118 -5.65 -8.73 0.93
N LEU A 119 -6.23 -8.47 -0.24
CA LEU A 119 -7.52 -9.04 -0.66
C LEU A 119 -7.29 -10.46 -1.18
N LEU A 120 -7.36 -11.45 -0.27
CA LEU A 120 -6.97 -12.82 -0.56
C LEU A 120 -7.97 -13.54 -1.46
N GLU A 121 -9.26 -13.19 -1.35
CA GLU A 121 -10.35 -13.84 -2.07
C GLU A 121 -10.76 -13.03 -3.31
N VAL A 122 -11.04 -13.73 -4.41
CA VAL A 122 -11.52 -13.11 -5.67
C VAL A 122 -12.73 -12.22 -5.43
N ARG A 123 -13.63 -12.61 -4.52
CA ARG A 123 -14.80 -11.81 -4.19
C ARG A 123 -14.41 -10.46 -3.60
N GLN A 124 -13.48 -10.42 -2.64
CA GLN A 124 -13.00 -9.17 -2.05
C GLN A 124 -12.38 -8.24 -3.10
N GLN A 125 -11.63 -8.81 -4.05
CA GLN A 125 -11.02 -8.05 -5.14
C GLN A 125 -12.07 -7.44 -6.07
N VAL A 126 -13.10 -8.21 -6.44
CA VAL A 126 -14.22 -7.74 -7.24
C VAL A 126 -15.02 -6.68 -6.48
N ASP A 127 -15.36 -6.94 -5.22
CA ASP A 127 -16.12 -6.01 -4.38
C ASP A 127 -15.36 -4.68 -4.22
N CYS A 128 -14.03 -4.70 -4.04
CA CYS A 128 -13.17 -3.51 -4.00
C CYS A 128 -13.24 -2.73 -5.32
N LEU A 129 -13.03 -3.39 -6.46
CA LEU A 129 -13.06 -2.72 -7.76
C LEU A 129 -14.45 -2.20 -8.10
N ASP A 130 -15.52 -2.87 -7.70
CA ASP A 130 -16.90 -2.38 -7.85
C ASP A 130 -17.17 -1.15 -6.97
N CYS A 131 -16.64 -1.11 -5.73
CA CYS A 131 -16.67 0.08 -4.90
C CYS A 131 -15.89 1.23 -5.57
N VAL A 132 -14.70 0.98 -6.07
CA VAL A 132 -13.89 1.98 -6.80
C VAL A 132 -14.69 2.52 -8.00
N ARG A 133 -15.29 1.65 -8.81
CA ARG A 133 -16.04 2.06 -9.99
C ARG A 133 -17.23 2.97 -9.65
N LYS A 134 -17.94 2.71 -8.55
CA LYS A 134 -19.06 3.55 -8.07
C LYS A 134 -18.58 4.93 -7.62
N HIS A 135 -17.35 5.03 -7.12
CA HIS A 135 -16.78 6.27 -6.62
C HIS A 135 -15.89 7.02 -7.63
N LEU A 136 -15.73 6.51 -8.86
CA LEU A 136 -15.03 7.23 -9.91
C LEU A 136 -15.96 8.25 -10.57
N ALA A 137 -15.50 9.50 -10.64
CA ALA A 137 -16.13 10.53 -11.45
C ALA A 137 -16.04 10.17 -12.95
N PRO A 138 -16.94 10.68 -13.81
CA PRO A 138 -16.82 10.52 -15.25
C PRO A 138 -15.43 10.92 -15.75
N GLY A 139 -14.75 10.03 -16.48
CA GLY A 139 -13.38 10.22 -16.95
C GLY A 139 -12.29 10.10 -15.86
N GLY A 140 -12.67 9.69 -14.65
CA GLY A 140 -11.70 9.42 -13.56
C GLY A 140 -10.80 8.22 -13.84
N ARG A 141 -9.76 8.09 -13.03
CA ARG A 141 -8.75 7.02 -13.16
C ARG A 141 -8.59 6.25 -11.86
N LEU A 142 -8.33 4.95 -12.01
CA LEU A 142 -7.78 4.09 -10.96
C LEU A 142 -6.31 3.86 -11.23
N ILE A 143 -5.46 4.00 -10.20
CA ILE A 143 -4.07 3.54 -10.23
C ILE A 143 -3.88 2.56 -9.08
N LEU A 144 -3.44 1.37 -9.38
CA LEU A 144 -3.04 0.37 -8.38
C LEU A 144 -1.67 -0.21 -8.71
N ASP A 145 -0.86 -0.41 -7.69
CA ASP A 145 0.43 -1.09 -7.82
C ASP A 145 0.45 -2.40 -7.03
N VAL A 146 1.06 -3.39 -7.65
CA VAL A 146 1.42 -4.68 -7.04
C VAL A 146 2.86 -5.01 -7.43
N PHE A 147 3.58 -5.80 -6.63
CA PHE A 147 4.89 -6.24 -7.08
C PHE A 147 4.77 -7.18 -8.29
N GLN A 148 5.74 -7.14 -9.18
CA GLN A 148 5.84 -8.11 -10.24
C GLN A 148 6.20 -9.48 -9.65
N THR A 149 5.41 -10.48 -10.01
CA THR A 149 5.63 -11.85 -9.56
C THR A 149 6.78 -12.46 -10.33
N ASP A 150 7.86 -12.78 -9.61
CA ASP A 150 8.96 -13.58 -10.10
C ASP A 150 8.70 -15.06 -9.74
N ALA A 151 8.50 -15.87 -10.77
CA ALA A 151 8.16 -17.30 -10.61
C ALA A 151 9.29 -18.09 -9.94
N GLU A 152 10.55 -17.75 -10.16
CA GLU A 152 11.70 -18.41 -9.51
C GLU A 152 11.71 -18.06 -8.02
N ARG A 153 11.61 -16.78 -7.70
CA ARG A 153 11.60 -16.27 -6.32
C ARG A 153 10.47 -16.86 -5.48
N MET A 154 9.32 -17.14 -6.08
CA MET A 154 8.15 -17.67 -5.38
C MET A 154 8.31 -19.12 -4.92
N HIS A 155 9.33 -19.80 -5.39
CA HIS A 155 9.53 -21.21 -5.10
C HIS A 155 10.89 -21.50 -4.46
N ASP A 156 11.73 -20.49 -4.33
CA ASP A 156 13.08 -20.67 -3.80
C ASP A 156 13.03 -20.84 -2.26
N PRO A 157 13.43 -22.01 -1.73
CA PRO A 157 13.48 -22.24 -0.29
C PRO A 157 14.38 -21.26 0.46
N VAL A 158 15.25 -20.53 -0.22
CA VAL A 158 16.08 -19.49 0.42
C VAL A 158 15.22 -18.45 1.14
N HIS A 159 14.05 -18.10 0.58
CA HIS A 159 13.12 -17.16 1.18
C HIS A 159 12.39 -17.68 2.43
N MET A 160 12.49 -18.98 2.73
CA MET A 160 12.03 -19.53 4.01
C MET A 160 13.01 -19.24 5.16
N ARG A 161 14.23 -18.77 4.86
CA ARG A 161 15.18 -18.29 5.85
C ARG A 161 14.95 -16.81 6.16
N GLU A 162 15.34 -16.38 7.32
CA GLU A 162 15.32 -14.95 7.67
C GLU A 162 16.28 -14.17 6.76
N MET A 163 15.73 -13.32 5.90
CA MET A 163 16.45 -12.43 4.99
C MET A 163 16.45 -11.01 5.56
N LEU A 164 17.61 -10.36 5.57
CA LEU A 164 17.68 -8.97 6.02
C LEU A 164 16.90 -8.05 5.08
N VAL A 165 15.97 -7.31 5.64
CA VAL A 165 15.22 -6.24 4.94
C VAL A 165 15.93 -4.90 5.14
N THR A 166 16.19 -4.53 6.40
CA THR A 166 16.87 -3.26 6.73
C THR A 166 17.37 -3.26 8.17
N GLU A 167 18.33 -2.39 8.45
CA GLU A 167 18.78 -2.04 9.80
C GLU A 167 18.87 -0.52 9.92
N TYR A 168 18.41 0.01 11.05
CA TYR A 168 18.47 1.46 11.30
C TYR A 168 18.49 1.77 12.81
N LYS A 169 18.78 3.03 13.12
CA LYS A 169 18.69 3.57 14.47
C LYS A 169 17.57 4.59 14.52
N THR A 170 16.66 4.43 15.49
CA THR A 170 15.56 5.36 15.73
C THR A 170 16.08 6.66 16.38
N ALA A 171 15.26 7.72 16.34
CA ALA A 171 15.60 9.01 16.94
C ALA A 171 15.87 8.92 18.44
N ASP A 172 15.18 8.01 19.15
CA ASP A 172 15.37 7.75 20.60
C ASP A 172 16.53 6.77 20.91
N GLY A 173 17.30 6.37 19.89
CA GLY A 173 18.55 5.61 20.03
C GLY A 173 18.40 4.09 20.02
N ARG A 174 17.18 3.54 19.80
CA ARG A 174 17.01 2.10 19.60
C ARG A 174 17.67 1.63 18.29
N GLN A 175 18.28 0.46 18.32
CA GLN A 175 18.75 -0.22 17.12
C GLN A 175 17.69 -1.23 16.67
N VAL A 176 17.21 -1.08 15.45
CA VAL A 176 16.15 -1.92 14.88
C VAL A 176 16.73 -2.69 13.69
N ARG A 177 16.61 -4.01 13.74
CA ARG A 177 16.89 -4.91 12.62
C ARG A 177 15.60 -5.57 12.19
N ILE A 178 15.26 -5.44 10.93
CA ILE A 178 14.08 -6.06 10.31
C ILE A 178 14.55 -7.17 9.38
N THR A 179 14.06 -8.37 9.62
CA THR A 179 14.21 -9.52 8.73
C THR A 179 12.82 -10.00 8.26
N GLU A 180 12.78 -10.63 7.10
CA GLU A 180 11.56 -11.23 6.54
C GLU A 180 11.83 -12.68 6.17
N ARG A 181 10.81 -13.53 6.31
CA ARG A 181 10.81 -14.90 5.76
C ARG A 181 9.43 -15.29 5.25
N VAL A 182 9.41 -16.16 4.27
CA VAL A 182 8.19 -16.87 3.87
C VAL A 182 8.05 -18.12 4.74
N VAL A 183 6.92 -18.24 5.42
CA VAL A 183 6.61 -19.40 6.27
C VAL A 183 6.04 -20.54 5.44
N ALA A 184 5.16 -20.21 4.49
CA ALA A 184 4.54 -21.17 3.59
C ALA A 184 4.23 -20.58 2.22
N PHE A 185 4.39 -21.40 1.19
CA PHE A 185 3.99 -21.10 -0.18
C PHE A 185 2.71 -21.87 -0.53
N HIS A 186 1.60 -21.19 -0.72
CA HIS A 186 0.32 -21.76 -1.16
C HIS A 186 0.14 -21.53 -2.65
N ARG A 187 0.83 -22.30 -3.47
CA ARG A 187 0.97 -22.06 -4.93
C ARG A 187 -0.37 -22.14 -5.67
N ALA A 188 -1.21 -23.12 -5.34
CA ALA A 188 -2.52 -23.28 -5.97
C ALA A 188 -3.47 -22.11 -5.67
N GLU A 189 -3.24 -21.41 -4.57
CA GLU A 189 -4.05 -20.28 -4.12
C GLU A 189 -3.37 -18.94 -4.39
N GLN A 190 -2.16 -18.96 -4.95
CA GLN A 190 -1.33 -17.77 -5.21
C GLN A 190 -1.14 -16.91 -3.95
N ARG A 191 -0.83 -17.54 -2.80
CA ARG A 191 -0.62 -16.88 -1.51
C ARG A 191 0.70 -17.29 -0.88
N ASN A 192 1.31 -16.36 -0.17
CA ASN A 192 2.46 -16.60 0.69
C ASN A 192 2.14 -16.14 2.11
N ASP A 193 2.38 -17.01 3.09
CA ASP A 193 2.41 -16.61 4.49
C ASP A 193 3.80 -16.07 4.79
N VAL A 194 3.87 -14.84 5.28
CA VAL A 194 5.11 -14.10 5.49
C VAL A 194 5.20 -13.68 6.95
N GLU A 195 6.40 -13.73 7.50
CA GLU A 195 6.72 -13.14 8.80
C GLU A 195 7.78 -12.06 8.63
N MET A 196 7.49 -10.89 9.17
CA MET A 196 8.48 -9.84 9.40
C MET A 196 8.88 -9.83 10.87
N ILE A 197 10.17 -9.85 11.13
CA ILE A 197 10.73 -10.01 12.46
C ILE A 197 11.52 -8.76 12.80
N PHE A 198 11.07 -8.07 13.84
CA PHE A 198 11.75 -6.88 14.38
C PHE A 198 12.59 -7.31 15.58
N SER A 199 13.92 -7.16 15.48
CA SER A 199 14.86 -7.33 16.58
C SER A 199 15.29 -5.94 17.03
N ILE A 200 14.93 -5.56 18.25
CA ILE A 200 15.11 -4.21 18.77
C ILE A 200 16.05 -4.27 19.98
N ARG A 201 17.09 -3.45 19.93
CA ARG A 201 17.99 -3.23 21.07
C ARG A 201 17.81 -1.81 21.58
N HIS A 202 17.39 -1.69 22.83
CA HIS A 202 17.21 -0.43 23.51
C HIS A 202 18.55 0.14 24.03
N PRO A 203 18.65 1.48 24.26
CA PRO A 203 19.87 2.09 24.79
C PRO A 203 20.28 1.56 26.17
N ASP A 204 19.32 1.07 26.97
CA ASP A 204 19.55 0.44 28.28
C ASP A 204 20.04 -1.02 28.19
N GLY A 205 20.22 -1.56 26.98
CA GLY A 205 20.67 -2.93 26.72
C GLY A 205 19.54 -3.96 26.66
N ARG A 206 18.30 -3.61 26.96
CA ARG A 206 17.13 -4.49 26.81
C ARG A 206 16.97 -4.89 25.33
N GLN A 207 16.64 -6.15 25.11
CA GLN A 207 16.34 -6.68 23.77
C GLN A 207 14.88 -7.09 23.69
N GLU A 208 14.29 -6.83 22.53
CA GLU A 208 12.92 -7.16 22.23
C GLU A 208 12.85 -7.77 20.84
N LYS A 209 12.05 -8.83 20.68
CA LYS A 209 11.80 -9.46 19.37
C LYS A 209 10.30 -9.52 19.16
N LEU A 210 9.86 -9.00 18.02
CA LEU A 210 8.47 -8.94 17.64
C LEU A 210 8.31 -9.57 16.27
N VAL A 211 7.31 -10.42 16.14
CA VAL A 211 7.02 -11.13 14.91
C VAL A 211 5.65 -10.71 14.42
N PHE A 212 5.64 -10.22 13.21
CA PHE A 212 4.45 -9.86 12.50
C PHE A 212 4.22 -10.84 11.34
N ALA A 213 3.08 -11.51 11.34
CA ALA A 213 2.69 -12.47 10.33
C ALA A 213 1.49 -11.98 9.53
N TRP A 214 1.57 -12.10 8.22
CA TRP A 214 0.46 -11.83 7.31
C TRP A 214 0.49 -12.75 6.11
N THR A 215 -0.61 -12.80 5.38
CA THR A 215 -0.72 -13.48 4.10
C THR A 215 -0.81 -12.46 2.99
N LEU A 216 -0.03 -12.66 1.94
CA LEU A 216 -0.09 -11.88 0.71
C LEU A 216 -0.55 -12.75 -0.44
N ARG A 217 -1.49 -12.22 -1.25
CA ARG A 217 -1.77 -12.77 -2.56
C ARG A 217 -0.84 -12.14 -3.59
N TYR A 218 -0.26 -12.96 -4.46
CA TYR A 218 0.50 -12.48 -5.62
C TYR A 218 -0.33 -12.61 -6.90
N PHE A 219 -0.03 -11.74 -7.84
CA PHE A 219 -0.77 -11.63 -9.09
C PHE A 219 0.17 -11.70 -10.29
N PHE A 220 -0.32 -12.28 -11.38
CA PHE A 220 0.30 -12.14 -12.68
C PHE A 220 -0.37 -11.02 -13.49
N ARG A 221 0.39 -10.45 -14.44
CA ARG A 221 -0.06 -9.31 -15.25
C ARG A 221 -1.46 -9.51 -15.83
N TYR A 222 -1.66 -10.58 -16.58
CA TYR A 222 -2.92 -10.80 -17.30
C TYR A 222 -4.08 -11.15 -16.34
N GLU A 223 -3.80 -11.69 -15.17
CA GLU A 223 -4.81 -11.90 -14.13
C GLU A 223 -5.43 -10.56 -13.69
N ILE A 224 -4.58 -9.54 -13.40
CA ILE A 224 -5.06 -8.19 -13.05
C ILE A 224 -5.77 -7.54 -14.24
N GLU A 225 -5.25 -7.65 -15.47
CA GLU A 225 -5.90 -7.11 -16.66
C GLU A 225 -7.31 -7.70 -16.86
N HIS A 226 -7.46 -9.02 -16.70
CA HIS A 226 -8.76 -9.69 -16.79
C HIS A 226 -9.69 -9.33 -15.63
N LEU A 227 -9.16 -9.21 -14.41
CA LEU A 227 -9.94 -8.78 -13.25
C LEU A 227 -10.48 -7.36 -13.43
N LEU A 228 -9.63 -6.43 -13.85
CA LEU A 228 -10.02 -5.05 -14.18
C LEU A 228 -11.10 -5.03 -15.27
N ALA A 229 -10.90 -5.78 -16.37
CA ALA A 229 -11.86 -5.85 -17.46
C ALA A 229 -13.22 -6.41 -17.02
N ARG A 230 -13.22 -7.43 -16.17
CA ARG A 230 -14.42 -8.02 -15.55
C ARG A 230 -15.20 -6.99 -14.72
N CYS A 231 -14.49 -6.12 -13.99
CA CYS A 231 -15.10 -5.08 -13.16
C CYS A 231 -15.40 -3.78 -13.93
N GLY A 232 -15.36 -3.81 -15.29
CA GLY A 232 -15.73 -2.67 -16.12
C GLY A 232 -14.65 -1.60 -16.26
N PHE A 233 -13.40 -1.97 -16.11
CA PHE A 233 -12.25 -1.10 -16.36
C PHE A 233 -11.54 -1.47 -17.67
N ARG A 234 -10.82 -0.50 -18.23
CA ARG A 234 -9.85 -0.66 -19.30
C ARG A 234 -8.49 -0.17 -18.83
N VAL A 235 -7.46 -0.98 -18.99
CA VAL A 235 -6.09 -0.56 -18.71
C VAL A 235 -5.67 0.46 -19.79
N ALA A 236 -5.36 1.67 -19.35
CA ALA A 236 -4.90 2.75 -20.21
C ALA A 236 -3.36 2.79 -20.30
N ALA A 237 -2.67 2.42 -19.21
CA ALA A 237 -1.22 2.29 -19.17
C ALA A 237 -0.80 1.24 -18.13
N LEU A 238 0.37 0.64 -18.36
CA LEU A 238 1.02 -0.30 -17.44
C LEU A 238 2.51 0.03 -17.38
N TYR A 239 2.99 0.36 -16.18
CA TYR A 239 4.38 0.69 -15.93
C TYR A 239 5.05 -0.37 -15.06
N GLY A 240 6.35 -0.56 -15.29
CA GLY A 240 7.19 -1.49 -14.52
C GLY A 240 7.84 -0.85 -13.30
N ASN A 241 7.81 0.49 -13.21
CA ASN A 241 8.37 1.26 -12.09
C ASN A 241 7.70 2.64 -12.00
N PHE A 242 7.94 3.34 -10.89
CA PHE A 242 7.39 4.68 -10.60
C PHE A 242 7.98 5.82 -11.44
N ASP A 243 9.00 5.57 -12.25
CA ASP A 243 9.50 6.48 -13.29
C ASP A 243 8.74 6.38 -14.62
N ARG A 244 7.65 5.61 -14.66
CA ARG A 244 6.81 5.32 -15.84
C ARG A 244 7.51 4.51 -16.93
N THR A 245 8.61 3.84 -16.64
CA THR A 245 9.20 2.90 -17.59
C THR A 245 8.22 1.77 -17.93
N PRO A 246 8.14 1.33 -19.20
CA PRO A 246 7.31 0.19 -19.56
C PRO A 246 7.70 -1.07 -18.81
N ILE A 247 6.71 -1.93 -18.54
CA ILE A 247 6.96 -3.22 -17.89
C ILE A 247 7.92 -4.10 -18.72
N ARG A 248 8.84 -4.74 -18.00
CA ARG A 248 9.83 -5.72 -18.50
C ARG A 248 9.88 -6.92 -17.57
N ASP A 249 10.61 -7.97 -17.97
CA ASP A 249 10.72 -9.19 -17.15
C ASP A 249 11.38 -8.94 -15.79
N ASP A 250 12.28 -7.97 -15.70
CA ASP A 250 13.00 -7.58 -14.48
C ASP A 250 12.37 -6.38 -13.73
N SER A 251 11.19 -5.96 -14.10
CA SER A 251 10.51 -4.84 -13.46
C SER A 251 10.14 -5.17 -12.01
N PRO A 252 10.37 -4.25 -11.05
CA PRO A 252 10.02 -4.51 -9.65
C PRO A 252 8.51 -4.42 -9.37
N GLU A 253 7.77 -3.67 -10.18
CA GLU A 253 6.36 -3.35 -9.96
C GLU A 253 5.53 -3.61 -11.22
N MET A 254 4.23 -3.78 -11.00
CA MET A 254 3.18 -3.65 -12.02
C MET A 254 2.25 -2.52 -11.58
N ILE A 255 2.34 -1.37 -12.24
CA ILE A 255 1.53 -0.18 -11.92
C ILE A 255 0.49 0.00 -13.02
N PHE A 256 -0.75 -0.35 -12.71
CA PHE A 256 -1.87 -0.28 -13.64
C PHE A 256 -2.55 1.08 -13.53
N VAL A 257 -2.66 1.80 -14.64
CA VAL A 257 -3.53 2.97 -14.79
C VAL A 257 -4.75 2.53 -15.56
N ALA A 258 -5.91 2.57 -14.93
CA ALA A 258 -7.16 2.08 -15.52
C ALA A 258 -8.24 3.18 -15.54
N GLU A 259 -9.15 3.10 -16.51
CA GLU A 259 -10.33 3.96 -16.62
C GLU A 259 -11.60 3.13 -16.65
N GLY A 260 -12.71 3.67 -16.12
CA GLY A 260 -14.02 3.07 -16.23
C GLY A 260 -14.51 3.03 -17.69
N ARG A 261 -15.13 1.92 -18.08
CA ARG A 261 -15.81 1.76 -19.36
C ARG A 261 -17.21 2.30 -19.31
#